data_995dc5b3147f62e68fecc90661204a43
#
_entry.id   995dc5b3147f62e68fecc90661204a43
#
_cell.length_a   1.000
_cell.length_b   1.000
_cell.length_c   1.000
_cell.angle_alpha   90.00
_cell.angle_beta   90.00
_cell.angle_gamma   90.00
#
_symmetry.space_group_name_H-M   'P 1'
#
loop_
_entity.id
_entity.type
_entity.pdbx_description
1 polymer ?
#
loop_
_entity_poly.entity_id
_entity_poly.type
_entity_poly.pdbx_seq_one_letter_code
_entity_poly.pdbx_strand_id
1 'polypeptide(L)'
;ALNPSILSASGMDAGSILTATAVASAIACFCMAAFSNMPFALSAGLGLNAYFAYTVCGVMGYPWQVALTAVLVEGIIFIIMSLTSVREAIFNAIPVQLKVAVSVGIGFFIAFIGVQNAHIIVDGATLVSLYSFTGGIANGTFSSQGVGVILCMIGVISIVIMLIKGVKGYMLWGILLTWVLGIICQLVGIYVPNPELGYYSLIPTAFFSMPNSIAPTFFQFDFAFVASHLANFIVVVFAFLFVDIFDTLGTVIGCASKANMLDKD
;
A
#
# COMPACT_ATOMS: atom_id res chain seq x y z
N ALA A 1 2.17 -8.38 1.27
CA ALA A 1 1.75 -8.38 2.66
C ALA A 1 0.98 -7.11 3.03
N LEU A 2 1.39 -5.92 2.59
CA LEU A 2 0.78 -4.65 3.00
C LEU A 2 -0.67 -4.47 2.50
N ASN A 3 -0.96 -4.80 1.24
CA ASN A 3 -2.32 -4.69 0.69
C ASN A 3 -3.33 -5.55 1.45
N PRO A 4 -3.06 -6.84 1.76
CA PRO A 4 -3.96 -7.62 2.60
C PRO A 4 -4.21 -7.02 3.98
N SER A 5 -3.19 -6.43 4.64
CA SER A 5 -3.37 -5.84 5.96
C SER A 5 -4.27 -4.59 5.95
N ILE A 6 -4.21 -3.79 4.90
CA ILE A 6 -5.07 -2.61 4.75
C ILE A 6 -6.50 -3.02 4.34
N LEU A 7 -6.62 -3.82 3.29
CA LEU A 7 -7.93 -4.17 2.73
C LEU A 7 -8.72 -5.13 3.62
N SER A 8 -8.08 -5.96 4.44
CA SER A 8 -8.79 -6.82 5.39
C SER A 8 -9.55 -6.04 6.46
N ALA A 9 -9.17 -4.78 6.72
CA ALA A 9 -9.93 -3.89 7.60
C ALA A 9 -11.35 -3.60 7.09
N SER A 10 -11.62 -3.79 5.79
CA SER A 10 -12.97 -3.70 5.20
C SER A 10 -13.82 -4.96 5.38
N GLY A 11 -13.28 -6.02 5.99
CA GLY A 11 -13.95 -7.33 6.14
C GLY A 11 -13.71 -8.30 4.98
N MET A 12 -12.85 -7.98 4.02
CA MET A 12 -12.45 -8.90 2.94
C MET A 12 -11.48 -9.97 3.45
N ASP A 13 -11.54 -11.16 2.86
CA ASP A 13 -10.61 -12.25 3.19
C ASP A 13 -9.16 -11.92 2.79
N ALA A 14 -8.27 -11.87 3.78
CA ALA A 14 -6.86 -11.50 3.58
C ALA A 14 -6.10 -12.44 2.62
N GLY A 15 -6.44 -13.73 2.63
CA GLY A 15 -5.82 -14.72 1.75
C GLY A 15 -6.19 -14.50 0.28
N SER A 16 -7.47 -14.24 0.02
CA SER A 16 -7.98 -13.91 -1.33
C SER A 16 -7.36 -12.61 -1.84
N ILE A 17 -7.25 -11.58 -0.99
CA ILE A 17 -6.62 -10.30 -1.34
C ILE A 17 -5.15 -10.51 -1.73
N LEU A 18 -4.41 -11.33 -0.96
CA LEU A 18 -3.00 -11.61 -1.25
C LEU A 18 -2.83 -12.23 -2.64
N THR A 19 -3.61 -13.26 -2.93
CA THR A 19 -3.56 -13.96 -4.22
C THR A 19 -4.01 -13.05 -5.36
N ALA A 20 -5.11 -12.32 -5.20
CA ALA A 20 -5.61 -11.37 -6.21
C ALA A 20 -4.59 -10.26 -6.50
N THR A 21 -3.98 -9.68 -5.46
CA THR A 21 -2.93 -8.65 -5.62
C THR A 21 -1.71 -9.20 -6.37
N ALA A 22 -1.26 -10.41 -6.05
CA ALA A 22 -0.12 -11.02 -6.70
C ALA A 22 -0.39 -11.30 -8.19
N VAL A 23 -1.55 -11.87 -8.52
CA VAL A 23 -1.96 -12.18 -9.89
C VAL A 23 -2.14 -10.89 -10.70
N ALA A 24 -2.87 -9.89 -10.17
CA ALA A 24 -3.08 -8.62 -10.85
C ALA A 24 -1.76 -7.88 -11.11
N SER A 25 -0.85 -7.85 -10.12
CA SER A 25 0.47 -7.24 -10.27
C SER A 25 1.33 -7.97 -11.30
N ALA A 26 1.29 -9.31 -11.34
CA ALA A 26 1.99 -10.09 -12.34
C ALA A 26 1.50 -9.78 -13.75
N ILE A 27 0.18 -9.76 -13.97
CA ILE A 27 -0.42 -9.42 -15.26
C ILE A 27 -0.05 -8.00 -15.67
N ALA A 28 -0.16 -7.02 -14.76
CA ALA A 28 0.17 -5.64 -15.04
C ALA A 28 1.66 -5.45 -15.40
N CYS A 29 2.57 -6.10 -14.68
CA CYS A 29 4.01 -6.07 -14.99
C CYS A 29 4.31 -6.73 -16.35
N PHE A 30 3.63 -7.84 -16.68
CA PHE A 30 3.76 -8.46 -17.99
C PHE A 30 3.27 -7.55 -19.12
N CYS A 31 2.14 -6.89 -18.93
CA CYS A 31 1.61 -5.93 -19.90
C CYS A 31 2.56 -4.74 -20.06
N MET A 32 3.11 -4.21 -18.97
CA MET A 32 4.09 -3.13 -19.02
C MET A 32 5.34 -3.53 -19.81
N ALA A 33 5.88 -4.71 -19.58
CA ALA A 33 7.04 -5.23 -20.30
C ALA A 33 6.74 -5.48 -21.77
N ALA A 34 5.57 -6.08 -22.09
CA ALA A 34 5.24 -6.48 -23.44
C ALA A 34 4.81 -5.31 -24.35
N PHE A 35 4.03 -4.36 -23.82
CA PHE A 35 3.46 -3.28 -24.62
C PHE A 35 4.23 -1.96 -24.54
N SER A 36 4.79 -1.65 -23.37
CA SER A 36 5.48 -0.36 -23.15
C SER A 36 7.00 -0.50 -23.17
N ASN A 37 7.54 -1.72 -23.05
CA ASN A 37 8.99 -1.98 -22.94
C ASN A 37 9.67 -1.15 -21.86
N MET A 38 8.96 -0.88 -20.76
CA MET A 38 9.47 -0.08 -19.62
C MET A 38 9.74 -0.96 -18.40
N PRO A 39 10.83 -0.73 -17.65
CA PRO A 39 11.23 -1.55 -16.51
C PRO A 39 10.52 -1.13 -15.22
N PHE A 40 9.22 -0.84 -15.26
CA PHE A 40 8.44 -0.47 -14.09
C PHE A 40 7.63 -1.65 -13.57
N ALA A 41 7.80 -1.94 -12.28
CA ALA A 41 6.93 -2.89 -11.59
C ALA A 41 5.62 -2.21 -11.19
N LEU A 42 4.50 -2.83 -11.49
CA LEU A 42 3.17 -2.33 -11.18
C LEU A 42 2.51 -3.15 -10.08
N SER A 43 1.84 -2.47 -9.17
CA SER A 43 1.04 -3.08 -8.12
C SER A 43 -0.10 -2.12 -7.73
N ALA A 44 -1.04 -2.60 -6.88
CA ALA A 44 -2.13 -1.77 -6.38
C ALA A 44 -1.61 -0.59 -5.56
N GLY A 45 -2.18 0.59 -5.79
CA GLY A 45 -1.84 1.83 -5.08
C GLY A 45 -2.28 1.78 -3.61
N LEU A 46 -1.37 2.12 -2.70
CA LEU A 46 -1.67 2.12 -1.26
C LEU A 46 -2.68 3.19 -0.87
N GLY A 47 -2.67 4.33 -1.57
CA GLY A 47 -3.62 5.43 -1.36
C GLY A 47 -5.06 5.01 -1.62
N LEU A 48 -5.28 4.34 -2.76
CA LEU A 48 -6.59 3.79 -3.13
C LEU A 48 -7.06 2.72 -2.14
N ASN A 49 -6.17 1.83 -1.72
CA ASN A 49 -6.50 0.78 -0.75
C ASN A 49 -6.89 1.37 0.61
N ALA A 50 -6.18 2.40 1.09
CA ALA A 50 -6.51 3.09 2.32
C ALA A 50 -7.85 3.84 2.22
N TYR A 51 -8.09 4.53 1.11
CA TYR A 51 -9.38 5.19 0.85
C TYR A 51 -10.53 4.17 0.80
N PHE A 52 -10.34 3.04 0.13
CA PHE A 52 -11.29 1.92 0.07
C PHE A 52 -11.65 1.42 1.49
N ALA A 53 -10.64 1.00 2.25
CA ALA A 53 -10.85 0.32 3.52
C ALA A 53 -11.30 1.27 4.63
N TYR A 54 -10.64 2.40 4.79
CA TYR A 54 -10.89 3.28 5.93
C TYR A 54 -11.94 4.33 5.66
N THR A 55 -12.00 4.90 4.45
CA THR A 55 -12.97 5.96 4.17
C THR A 55 -14.29 5.37 3.68
N VAL A 56 -14.29 4.60 2.61
CA VAL A 56 -15.52 4.10 2.01
C VAL A 56 -16.17 3.03 2.89
N CYS A 57 -15.42 2.03 3.33
CA CYS A 57 -15.96 0.97 4.18
C CYS A 57 -16.04 1.39 5.66
N GLY A 58 -15.01 2.07 6.19
CA GLY A 58 -14.94 2.43 7.60
C GLY A 58 -15.80 3.64 7.96
N VAL A 59 -15.55 4.80 7.36
CA VAL A 59 -16.24 6.07 7.72
C VAL A 59 -17.62 6.16 7.10
N MET A 60 -17.75 5.85 5.80
CA MET A 60 -19.05 5.91 5.11
C MET A 60 -19.93 4.69 5.40
N GLY A 61 -19.37 3.60 5.96
CA GLY A 61 -20.10 2.40 6.36
C GLY A 61 -20.61 1.57 5.18
N TYR A 62 -20.05 1.72 3.98
CA TYR A 62 -20.46 0.92 2.84
C TYR A 62 -19.85 -0.47 2.87
N PRO A 63 -20.62 -1.51 2.49
CA PRO A 63 -20.08 -2.85 2.30
C PRO A 63 -18.94 -2.83 1.27
N TRP A 64 -17.93 -3.67 1.47
CA TRP A 64 -16.78 -3.75 0.57
C TRP A 64 -17.15 -4.14 -0.88
N GLN A 65 -18.28 -4.86 -1.08
CA GLN A 65 -18.81 -5.18 -2.40
C GLN A 65 -19.21 -3.92 -3.19
N VAL A 66 -19.78 -2.93 -2.51
CA VAL A 66 -20.13 -1.62 -3.10
C VAL A 66 -18.87 -0.84 -3.47
N ALA A 67 -17.89 -0.82 -2.58
CA ALA A 67 -16.60 -0.19 -2.84
C ALA A 67 -15.87 -0.88 -4.00
N LEU A 68 -15.92 -2.22 -4.09
CA LEU A 68 -15.36 -2.99 -5.19
C LEU A 68 -16.06 -2.66 -6.53
N THR A 69 -17.38 -2.49 -6.50
CA THR A 69 -18.17 -2.06 -7.66
C THR A 69 -17.75 -0.66 -8.12
N ALA A 70 -17.49 0.26 -7.18
CA ALA A 70 -17.03 1.60 -7.49
C ALA A 70 -15.64 1.59 -8.16
N VAL A 71 -14.72 0.77 -7.67
CA VAL A 71 -13.39 0.58 -8.28
C VAL A 71 -13.50 -0.03 -9.68
N LEU A 72 -14.41 -0.97 -9.91
CA LEU A 72 -14.65 -1.51 -11.26
C LEU A 72 -15.12 -0.42 -12.22
N VAL A 73 -16.11 0.36 -11.82
CA VAL A 73 -16.67 1.45 -12.66
C VAL A 73 -15.62 2.52 -12.92
N GLU A 74 -14.87 2.90 -11.88
CA GLU A 74 -13.76 3.84 -11.98
C GLU A 74 -12.70 3.34 -12.98
N GLY A 75 -12.26 2.09 -12.87
CA GLY A 75 -11.28 1.50 -13.77
C GLY A 75 -11.74 1.49 -15.25
N ILE A 76 -13.03 1.24 -15.51
CA ILE A 76 -13.59 1.33 -16.87
C ILE A 76 -13.53 2.77 -17.38
N ILE A 77 -13.92 3.75 -16.55
CA ILE A 77 -13.84 5.17 -16.90
C ILE A 77 -12.39 5.57 -17.17
N PHE A 78 -11.45 5.12 -16.35
CA PHE A 78 -10.02 5.38 -16.52
C PHE A 78 -9.47 4.84 -17.84
N ILE A 79 -9.87 3.62 -18.24
CA ILE A 79 -9.52 3.04 -19.54
C ILE A 79 -10.05 3.90 -20.69
N ILE A 80 -11.33 4.29 -20.63
CA ILE A 80 -11.95 5.18 -21.65
C ILE A 80 -11.20 6.51 -21.76
N MET A 81 -10.87 7.14 -20.61
CA MET A 81 -10.10 8.37 -20.58
C MET A 81 -8.68 8.19 -21.16
N SER A 82 -8.06 7.05 -20.94
CA SER A 82 -6.73 6.74 -21.48
C SER A 82 -6.75 6.52 -23.01
N LEU A 83 -7.86 6.00 -23.55
CA LEU A 83 -8.04 5.82 -25.00
C LEU A 83 -8.43 7.11 -25.73
N THR A 84 -8.97 8.11 -25.03
CA THR A 84 -9.55 9.32 -25.62
C THR A 84 -8.69 10.56 -25.48
N SER A 85 -7.40 10.47 -25.18
CA SER A 85 -6.49 11.63 -24.96
C SER A 85 -6.95 12.61 -23.85
N VAL A 86 -8.06 12.36 -23.18
CA VAL A 86 -8.55 13.19 -22.06
C VAL A 86 -7.57 13.17 -20.90
N ARG A 87 -6.99 12.02 -20.63
CA ARG A 87 -5.95 11.86 -19.61
C ARG A 87 -4.72 12.74 -19.91
N GLU A 88 -4.28 12.80 -21.16
CA GLU A 88 -3.18 13.65 -21.59
C GLU A 88 -3.52 15.14 -21.44
N ALA A 89 -4.74 15.53 -21.81
CA ALA A 89 -5.22 16.89 -21.62
C ALA A 89 -5.23 17.31 -20.15
N ILE A 90 -5.72 16.45 -19.24
CA ILE A 90 -5.69 16.69 -17.79
C ILE A 90 -4.24 16.79 -17.32
N PHE A 91 -3.37 15.87 -17.74
CA PHE A 91 -1.95 15.90 -17.39
C PHE A 91 -1.30 17.22 -17.80
N ASN A 92 -1.51 17.67 -19.03
CA ASN A 92 -0.92 18.91 -19.55
C ASN A 92 -1.50 20.16 -18.90
N ALA A 93 -2.74 20.11 -18.40
CA ALA A 93 -3.38 21.22 -17.68
C ALA A 93 -2.78 21.42 -16.27
N ILE A 94 -2.14 20.42 -15.69
CA ILE A 94 -1.56 20.49 -14.35
C ILE A 94 -0.19 21.20 -14.42
N PRO A 95 0.05 22.30 -13.67
CA PRO A 95 1.34 22.95 -13.60
C PRO A 95 2.47 22.01 -13.14
N VAL A 96 3.68 22.17 -13.70
CA VAL A 96 4.83 21.31 -13.37
C VAL A 96 5.13 21.29 -11.88
N GLN A 97 5.02 22.45 -11.21
CA GLN A 97 5.24 22.55 -9.77
C GLN A 97 4.28 21.66 -8.98
N LEU A 98 3.02 21.58 -9.41
CA LEU A 98 2.02 20.73 -8.75
C LEU A 98 2.32 19.24 -9.00
N LYS A 99 2.76 18.87 -10.21
CA LYS A 99 3.16 17.49 -10.51
C LYS A 99 4.30 17.02 -9.59
N VAL A 100 5.32 17.87 -9.39
CA VAL A 100 6.42 17.58 -8.46
C VAL A 100 5.92 17.50 -7.02
N ALA A 101 5.07 18.43 -6.59
CA ALA A 101 4.51 18.46 -5.25
C ALA A 101 3.68 17.19 -4.94
N VAL A 102 2.88 16.71 -5.90
CA VAL A 102 2.12 15.45 -5.77
C VAL A 102 3.07 14.27 -5.58
N SER A 103 4.13 14.16 -6.40
CA SER A 103 5.12 13.08 -6.27
C SER A 103 5.79 13.08 -4.90
N VAL A 104 6.17 14.24 -4.38
CA VAL A 104 6.75 14.39 -3.03
C VAL A 104 5.71 14.04 -1.96
N GLY A 105 4.46 14.50 -2.12
CA GLY A 105 3.36 14.20 -1.19
C GLY A 105 3.08 12.70 -1.09
N ILE A 106 3.07 11.97 -2.20
CA ILE A 106 2.93 10.52 -2.22
C ILE A 106 4.11 9.86 -1.48
N GLY A 107 5.33 10.35 -1.67
CA GLY A 107 6.50 9.85 -0.93
C GLY A 107 6.33 10.00 0.59
N PHE A 108 5.90 11.15 1.07
CA PHE A 108 5.59 11.38 2.49
C PHE A 108 4.44 10.52 2.99
N PHE A 109 3.40 10.35 2.21
CA PHE A 109 2.26 9.49 2.55
C PHE A 109 2.70 8.02 2.75
N ILE A 110 3.50 7.47 1.81
CA ILE A 110 4.03 6.11 1.92
C ILE A 110 4.95 5.98 3.15
N ALA A 111 5.79 6.97 3.40
CA ALA A 111 6.66 7.00 4.59
C ALA A 111 5.82 7.02 5.88
N PHE A 112 4.76 7.82 5.94
CA PHE A 112 3.86 7.89 7.09
C PHE A 112 3.16 6.56 7.36
N ILE A 113 2.60 5.92 6.31
CA ILE A 113 2.04 4.57 6.43
C ILE A 113 3.09 3.58 6.91
N GLY A 114 4.32 3.67 6.43
CA GLY A 114 5.41 2.80 6.86
C GLY A 114 5.71 2.91 8.36
N VAL A 115 5.83 4.12 8.89
CA VAL A 115 6.10 4.33 10.33
C VAL A 115 4.89 4.02 11.21
N GLN A 116 3.66 4.15 10.69
CA GLN A 116 2.45 3.75 11.38
C GLN A 116 2.34 2.21 11.45
N ASN A 117 2.56 1.50 10.36
CA ASN A 117 2.57 0.03 10.36
C ASN A 117 3.69 -0.57 11.21
N ALA A 118 4.82 0.15 11.35
CA ALA A 118 5.89 -0.23 12.25
C ALA A 118 5.60 0.14 13.72
N HIS A 119 4.45 0.79 13.99
CA HIS A 119 4.05 1.30 15.31
C HIS A 119 5.06 2.28 15.93
N ILE A 120 5.89 2.94 15.11
CA ILE A 120 6.72 4.07 15.53
C ILE A 120 5.81 5.25 15.87
N ILE A 121 4.78 5.44 15.04
CA ILE A 121 3.68 6.37 15.26
C ILE A 121 2.44 5.56 15.60
N VAL A 122 1.78 5.94 16.68
CA VAL A 122 0.55 5.32 17.20
C VAL A 122 -0.52 6.39 17.39
N ASP A 123 -1.77 5.96 17.56
CA ASP A 123 -2.87 6.89 17.84
C ASP A 123 -2.60 7.68 19.13
N GLY A 124 -2.91 8.96 19.09
CA GLY A 124 -2.70 9.87 20.21
C GLY A 124 -3.87 10.81 20.42
N ALA A 125 -3.92 11.48 21.56
CA ALA A 125 -4.98 12.43 21.90
C ALA A 125 -5.11 13.60 20.90
N THR A 126 -4.02 13.93 20.20
CA THR A 126 -3.94 15.01 19.18
C THR A 126 -3.57 14.46 17.79
N LEU A 127 -4.25 13.45 17.30
CA LEU A 127 -4.06 12.73 16.04
C LEU A 127 -3.06 11.57 16.18
N VAL A 128 -1.78 11.85 16.43
CA VAL A 128 -0.74 10.82 16.51
C VAL A 128 0.25 11.12 17.64
N SER A 129 0.87 10.06 18.17
CA SER A 129 1.94 10.14 19.14
C SER A 129 3.06 9.16 18.80
N LEU A 130 4.26 9.38 19.35
CA LEU A 130 5.34 8.39 19.23
C LEU A 130 5.10 7.23 20.19
N TYR A 131 5.54 6.03 19.79
CA TYR A 131 5.52 4.87 20.66
C TYR A 131 6.24 5.14 21.99
N SER A 132 5.60 4.86 23.11
CA SER A 132 6.17 5.01 24.44
C SER A 132 6.86 3.71 24.87
N PHE A 133 8.20 3.70 24.87
CA PHE A 133 8.97 2.54 25.32
C PHE A 133 8.73 2.23 26.81
N THR A 134 8.64 3.26 27.64
CA THR A 134 8.34 3.11 29.06
C THR A 134 6.94 2.56 29.31
N GLY A 135 5.95 3.05 28.54
CA GLY A 135 4.59 2.53 28.55
C GLY A 135 4.52 1.07 28.07
N GLY A 136 5.26 0.73 27.01
CA GLY A 136 5.33 -0.62 26.49
C GLY A 136 5.94 -1.61 27.49
N ILE A 137 6.96 -1.21 28.25
CA ILE A 137 7.55 -2.04 29.31
C ILE A 137 6.55 -2.20 30.46
N ALA A 138 5.89 -1.14 30.88
CA ALA A 138 4.92 -1.19 31.97
C ALA A 138 3.69 -2.07 31.64
N ASN A 139 3.24 -2.05 30.38
CA ASN A 139 2.11 -2.83 29.90
C ASN A 139 2.48 -4.24 29.39
N GLY A 140 3.76 -4.64 29.43
CA GLY A 140 4.22 -5.94 28.96
C GLY A 140 4.17 -6.13 27.42
N THR A 141 3.95 -5.04 26.66
CA THR A 141 3.88 -5.10 25.16
C THR A 141 5.22 -4.83 24.49
N PHE A 142 6.28 -4.56 25.25
CA PHE A 142 7.60 -4.22 24.71
C PHE A 142 8.18 -5.36 23.86
N SER A 143 8.05 -6.62 24.30
CA SER A 143 8.59 -7.78 23.59
C SER A 143 7.91 -8.06 22.25
N SER A 144 6.67 -7.66 22.07
CA SER A 144 5.96 -7.80 20.78
C SER A 144 6.05 -6.54 19.93
N GLN A 145 5.72 -5.38 20.49
CA GLN A 145 5.62 -4.12 19.77
C GLN A 145 6.93 -3.32 19.78
N GLY A 146 7.53 -3.11 20.95
CA GLY A 146 8.73 -2.29 21.10
C GLY A 146 9.94 -2.83 20.36
N VAL A 147 10.11 -4.14 20.33
CA VAL A 147 11.16 -4.81 19.54
C VAL A 147 10.95 -4.58 18.04
N GLY A 148 9.70 -4.64 17.56
CA GLY A 148 9.35 -4.33 16.17
C GLY A 148 9.73 -2.91 15.77
N VAL A 149 9.46 -1.92 16.64
CA VAL A 149 9.86 -0.51 16.45
C VAL A 149 11.38 -0.38 16.31
N ILE A 150 12.15 -1.01 17.21
CA ILE A 150 13.62 -0.97 17.17
C ILE A 150 14.14 -1.62 15.89
N LEU A 151 13.63 -2.79 15.52
CA LEU A 151 14.02 -3.49 14.29
C LEU A 151 13.74 -2.65 13.05
N CYS A 152 12.60 -1.97 13.00
CA CYS A 152 12.28 -1.05 11.89
C CYS A 152 13.27 0.11 11.81
N MET A 153 13.62 0.74 12.93
CA MET A 153 14.61 1.83 12.95
C MET A 153 15.99 1.35 12.48
N ILE A 154 16.44 0.18 12.93
CA ILE A 154 17.70 -0.44 12.47
C ILE A 154 17.64 -0.70 10.96
N GLY A 155 16.51 -1.21 10.47
CA GLY A 155 16.29 -1.46 9.04
C GLY A 155 16.41 -0.21 8.19
N VAL A 156 15.71 0.86 8.58
CA VAL A 156 15.75 2.16 7.88
C VAL A 156 17.17 2.74 7.87
N ILE A 157 17.86 2.76 9.02
CA ILE A 157 19.24 3.24 9.11
C ILE A 157 20.17 2.42 8.23
N SER A 158 20.01 1.09 8.21
CA SER A 158 20.80 0.19 7.37
C SER A 158 20.60 0.46 5.88
N ILE A 159 19.35 0.70 5.46
CA ILE A 159 19.02 1.08 4.07
C ILE A 159 19.69 2.41 3.69
N VAL A 160 19.62 3.41 4.56
CA VAL A 160 20.26 4.71 4.33
C VAL A 160 21.79 4.58 4.21
N ILE A 161 22.41 3.81 5.08
CA ILE A 161 23.87 3.56 5.01
C ILE A 161 24.25 2.87 3.69
N MET A 162 23.49 1.83 3.28
CA MET A 162 23.72 1.12 2.04
C MET A 162 23.48 2.01 0.81
N LEU A 163 22.49 2.90 0.87
CA LEU A 163 22.23 3.89 -0.18
C LEU A 163 23.41 4.84 -0.35
N ILE A 164 23.93 5.39 0.76
CA ILE A 164 25.09 6.32 0.73
C ILE A 164 26.34 5.59 0.19
N LYS A 165 26.52 4.33 0.53
CA LYS A 165 27.62 3.50 0.02
C LYS A 165 27.44 3.04 -1.43
N GLY A 166 26.32 3.35 -2.09
CA GLY A 166 26.05 2.99 -3.48
C GLY A 166 25.81 1.49 -3.69
N VAL A 167 25.40 0.74 -2.66
CA VAL A 167 25.12 -0.69 -2.77
C VAL A 167 23.90 -0.91 -3.67
N LYS A 168 24.04 -1.69 -4.75
CA LYS A 168 22.92 -2.04 -5.62
C LYS A 168 21.94 -2.94 -4.89
N GLY A 169 20.65 -2.60 -4.97
CA GLY A 169 19.58 -3.36 -4.29
C GLY A 169 19.49 -3.12 -2.77
N TYR A 170 19.97 -1.98 -2.28
CA TYR A 170 19.98 -1.60 -0.87
C TYR A 170 18.63 -1.77 -0.17
N MET A 171 17.52 -1.53 -0.86
CA MET A 171 16.17 -1.76 -0.32
C MET A 171 15.94 -3.23 0.03
N LEU A 172 16.23 -4.13 -0.93
CA LEU A 172 16.07 -5.58 -0.72
C LEU A 172 16.97 -6.08 0.41
N TRP A 173 18.23 -5.68 0.41
CA TRP A 173 19.18 -6.09 1.45
C TRP A 173 18.78 -5.58 2.82
N GLY A 174 18.23 -4.35 2.91
CA GLY A 174 17.74 -3.80 4.17
C GLY A 174 16.53 -4.57 4.70
N ILE A 175 15.58 -4.92 3.85
CA ILE A 175 14.40 -5.72 4.22
C ILE A 175 14.85 -7.12 4.72
N LEU A 176 15.72 -7.79 3.97
CA LEU A 176 16.23 -9.12 4.34
C LEU A 176 17.02 -9.08 5.66
N LEU A 177 17.87 -8.07 5.84
CA LEU A 177 18.62 -7.87 7.08
C LEU A 177 17.68 -7.73 8.28
N THR A 178 16.68 -6.86 8.15
CA THR A 178 15.70 -6.62 9.22
C THR A 178 14.90 -7.89 9.55
N TRP A 179 14.50 -8.63 8.52
CA TRP A 179 13.78 -9.88 8.70
C TRP A 179 14.63 -10.95 9.40
N VAL A 180 15.87 -11.12 8.98
CA VAL A 180 16.82 -12.07 9.64
C VAL A 180 17.07 -11.67 11.09
N LEU A 181 17.29 -10.39 11.37
CA LEU A 181 17.43 -9.89 12.75
C LEU A 181 16.16 -10.16 13.56
N GLY A 182 14.99 -10.00 12.98
CA GLY A 182 13.72 -10.31 13.61
C GLY A 182 13.59 -11.79 13.97
N ILE A 183 13.98 -12.70 13.06
CA ILE A 183 14.02 -14.14 13.33
C ILE A 183 14.98 -14.46 14.50
N ILE A 184 16.17 -13.85 14.50
CA ILE A 184 17.13 -14.03 15.58
C ILE A 184 16.56 -13.55 16.91
N CYS A 185 15.92 -12.37 16.94
CA CYS A 185 15.27 -11.85 18.15
C CYS A 185 14.14 -12.78 18.64
N GLN A 186 13.41 -13.41 17.74
CA GLN A 186 12.38 -14.39 18.10
C GLN A 186 12.96 -15.67 18.66
N LEU A 187 14.04 -16.19 18.07
CA LEU A 187 14.71 -17.40 18.54
C LEU A 187 15.35 -17.22 19.92
N VAL A 188 15.90 -16.03 20.18
CA VAL A 188 16.50 -15.67 21.49
C VAL A 188 15.43 -15.34 22.54
N GLY A 189 14.15 -15.20 22.13
CA GLY A 189 13.05 -14.87 23.04
C GLY A 189 12.91 -13.37 23.37
N ILE A 190 13.61 -12.49 22.65
CA ILE A 190 13.49 -11.03 22.78
C ILE A 190 12.19 -10.56 22.12
N TYR A 191 11.87 -11.10 20.94
CA TYR A 191 10.60 -10.88 20.26
C TYR A 191 9.64 -12.03 20.58
N VAL A 192 8.48 -11.69 21.14
CA VAL A 192 7.43 -12.65 21.46
C VAL A 192 6.20 -12.33 20.61
N PRO A 193 5.79 -13.21 19.67
CA PRO A 193 4.59 -13.02 18.89
C PRO A 193 3.35 -12.89 19.79
N ASN A 194 2.48 -11.94 19.46
CA ASN A 194 1.18 -11.77 20.10
C ASN A 194 0.10 -11.57 19.03
N PRO A 195 -0.55 -12.65 18.55
CA PRO A 195 -1.56 -12.59 17.51
C PRO A 195 -2.78 -11.75 17.88
N GLU A 196 -3.12 -11.61 19.15
CA GLU A 196 -4.25 -10.78 19.63
C GLU A 196 -4.01 -9.29 19.36
N LEU A 197 -2.74 -8.87 19.38
CA LEU A 197 -2.33 -7.50 19.06
C LEU A 197 -1.89 -7.34 17.59
N GLY A 198 -2.04 -8.38 16.76
CA GLY A 198 -1.64 -8.37 15.36
C GLY A 198 -0.15 -8.64 15.09
N TYR A 199 0.61 -9.08 16.08
CA TYR A 199 2.04 -9.41 15.94
C TYR A 199 2.23 -10.91 15.74
N TYR A 200 2.52 -11.30 14.50
CA TYR A 200 2.69 -12.70 14.12
C TYR A 200 4.15 -13.16 14.20
N SER A 201 4.33 -14.48 14.12
CA SER A 201 5.67 -15.09 14.04
C SER A 201 6.41 -14.61 12.78
N LEU A 202 7.67 -14.23 12.94
CA LEU A 202 8.58 -13.85 11.86
C LEU A 202 9.22 -15.09 11.19
N ILE A 203 9.11 -16.26 11.84
CA ILE A 203 9.60 -17.53 11.32
C ILE A 203 8.52 -18.09 10.40
N PRO A 204 8.83 -18.35 9.12
CA PRO A 204 7.86 -18.91 8.19
C PRO A 204 7.50 -20.34 8.60
N THR A 205 6.21 -20.65 8.62
CA THR A 205 5.71 -22.00 8.90
C THR A 205 5.92 -22.95 7.74
N ALA A 206 6.00 -22.42 6.50
CA ALA A 206 6.29 -23.18 5.30
C ALA A 206 7.03 -22.31 4.29
N PHE A 207 7.97 -22.90 3.54
CA PHE A 207 8.65 -22.19 2.44
C PHE A 207 7.80 -22.15 1.17
N PHE A 208 6.90 -23.11 0.99
CA PHE A 208 5.96 -23.18 -0.12
C PHE A 208 4.57 -23.46 0.43
N SER A 209 3.61 -22.64 0.01
CA SER A 209 2.19 -22.86 0.28
C SER A 209 1.40 -22.64 -1.02
N MET A 210 0.31 -23.38 -1.17
CA MET A 210 -0.61 -23.14 -2.28
C MET A 210 -1.26 -21.75 -2.10
N PRO A 211 -1.44 -20.97 -3.18
CA PRO A 211 -2.16 -19.70 -3.11
C PRO A 211 -3.60 -19.94 -2.65
N ASN A 212 -4.10 -19.02 -1.81
CA ASN A 212 -5.48 -19.09 -1.36
C ASN A 212 -6.44 -18.84 -2.52
N SER A 213 -7.64 -19.43 -2.42
CA SER A 213 -8.68 -19.22 -3.43
C SER A 213 -9.10 -17.74 -3.46
N ILE A 214 -9.24 -17.18 -4.66
CA ILE A 214 -9.80 -15.83 -4.87
C ILE A 214 -11.33 -15.82 -4.90
N ALA A 215 -11.98 -16.99 -4.89
CA ALA A 215 -13.43 -17.11 -5.03
C ALA A 215 -14.25 -16.28 -4.02
N PRO A 216 -13.84 -16.10 -2.75
CA PRO A 216 -14.59 -15.30 -1.80
C PRO A 216 -14.72 -13.82 -2.18
N THR A 217 -13.79 -13.28 -2.98
CA THR A 217 -13.78 -11.87 -3.36
C THR A 217 -13.97 -11.64 -4.86
N PHE A 218 -13.89 -12.71 -5.66
CA PHE A 218 -13.92 -12.61 -7.12
C PHE A 218 -15.33 -12.32 -7.62
N PHE A 219 -15.50 -11.26 -8.41
CA PHE A 219 -16.78 -10.80 -8.99
C PHE A 219 -17.91 -10.55 -7.97
N GLN A 220 -17.58 -10.27 -6.72
CA GLN A 220 -18.56 -9.94 -5.68
C GLN A 220 -18.98 -8.46 -5.77
N PHE A 221 -19.70 -8.11 -6.84
CA PHE A 221 -20.19 -6.75 -7.05
C PHE A 221 -21.62 -6.59 -6.58
N ASP A 222 -21.93 -5.42 -5.98
CA ASP A 222 -23.30 -5.06 -5.56
C ASP A 222 -23.84 -3.89 -6.40
N PHE A 223 -24.43 -4.23 -7.54
CA PHE A 223 -25.10 -3.26 -8.40
C PHE A 223 -26.49 -2.84 -7.89
N ALA A 224 -27.11 -3.63 -7.00
CA ALA A 224 -28.40 -3.29 -6.44
C ALA A 224 -28.31 -2.06 -5.53
N PHE A 225 -27.24 -1.96 -4.75
CA PHE A 225 -26.96 -0.78 -3.94
C PHE A 225 -26.74 0.47 -4.82
N VAL A 226 -26.04 0.33 -5.92
CA VAL A 226 -25.79 1.43 -6.87
C VAL A 226 -27.09 2.03 -7.38
N ALA A 227 -28.07 1.19 -7.75
CA ALA A 227 -29.35 1.66 -8.26
C ALA A 227 -30.16 2.46 -7.22
N SER A 228 -30.03 2.13 -5.95
CA SER A 228 -30.75 2.79 -4.84
C SER A 228 -30.05 4.05 -4.30
N HIS A 229 -28.72 4.20 -4.49
CA HIS A 229 -27.92 5.28 -3.93
C HIS A 229 -27.00 5.95 -4.97
N LEU A 230 -27.50 6.13 -6.18
CA LEU A 230 -26.73 6.55 -7.35
C LEU A 230 -25.90 7.84 -7.12
N ALA A 231 -26.47 8.84 -6.45
CA ALA A 231 -25.78 10.12 -6.21
C ALA A 231 -24.53 9.93 -5.33
N ASN A 232 -24.64 9.19 -4.24
CA ASN A 232 -23.51 8.91 -3.34
C ASN A 232 -22.48 8.02 -4.02
N PHE A 233 -22.93 7.05 -4.80
CA PHE A 233 -22.06 6.16 -5.55
C PHE A 233 -21.21 6.92 -6.59
N ILE A 234 -21.81 7.87 -7.33
CA ILE A 234 -21.08 8.73 -8.29
C ILE A 234 -19.98 9.52 -7.57
N VAL A 235 -20.26 10.06 -6.38
CA VAL A 235 -19.25 10.80 -5.59
C VAL A 235 -18.08 9.89 -5.22
N VAL A 236 -18.35 8.65 -4.80
CA VAL A 236 -17.32 7.68 -4.44
C VAL A 236 -16.48 7.28 -5.66
N VAL A 237 -17.12 7.00 -6.82
CA VAL A 237 -16.41 6.70 -8.08
C VAL A 237 -15.54 7.86 -8.52
N PHE A 238 -16.06 9.09 -8.45
CA PHE A 238 -15.30 10.28 -8.81
C PHE A 238 -14.10 10.49 -7.87
N ALA A 239 -14.27 10.26 -6.58
CA ALA A 239 -13.18 10.35 -5.62
C ALA A 239 -12.08 9.30 -5.90
N PHE A 240 -12.45 8.05 -6.19
CA PHE A 240 -11.50 7.02 -6.62
C PHE A 240 -10.75 7.44 -7.88
N LEU A 241 -11.48 7.88 -8.92
CA LEU A 241 -10.90 8.33 -10.19
C LEU A 241 -9.89 9.47 -9.98
N PHE A 242 -10.24 10.45 -9.14
CA PHE A 242 -9.38 11.58 -8.86
C PHE A 242 -8.10 11.16 -8.12
N VAL A 243 -8.24 10.32 -7.11
CA VAL A 243 -7.09 9.78 -6.37
C VAL A 243 -6.20 8.95 -7.30
N ASP A 244 -6.77 8.10 -8.15
CA ASP A 244 -5.99 7.24 -9.07
C ASP A 244 -5.22 8.06 -10.11
N ILE A 245 -5.84 9.10 -10.69
CA ILE A 245 -5.15 10.00 -11.62
C ILE A 245 -3.91 10.61 -10.96
N PHE A 246 -4.05 11.16 -9.75
CA PHE A 246 -2.93 11.81 -9.07
C PHE A 246 -1.88 10.80 -8.57
N ASP A 247 -2.29 9.66 -8.05
CA ASP A 247 -1.38 8.60 -7.59
C ASP A 247 -0.55 8.05 -8.77
N THR A 248 -1.21 7.74 -9.89
CA THR A 248 -0.53 7.29 -11.11
C THR A 248 0.44 8.35 -11.65
N LEU A 249 0.01 9.62 -11.72
CA LEU A 249 0.87 10.70 -12.19
C LEU A 249 2.10 10.90 -11.29
N GLY A 250 1.89 10.95 -9.98
CA GLY A 250 2.97 11.17 -9.02
C GLY A 250 3.97 10.03 -9.00
N THR A 251 3.51 8.80 -9.03
CA THR A 251 4.38 7.60 -9.02
C THR A 251 5.14 7.45 -10.34
N VAL A 252 4.49 7.62 -11.49
CA VAL A 252 5.14 7.51 -12.81
C VAL A 252 6.19 8.60 -12.97
N ILE A 253 5.87 9.87 -12.64
CA ILE A 253 6.85 10.96 -12.73
C ILE A 253 8.01 10.71 -11.78
N GLY A 254 7.76 10.32 -10.54
CA GLY A 254 8.78 10.02 -9.54
C GLY A 254 9.74 8.91 -10.00
N CYS A 255 9.19 7.81 -10.51
CA CYS A 255 9.97 6.68 -11.02
C CYS A 255 10.75 7.04 -12.30
N ALA A 256 10.10 7.71 -13.26
CA ALA A 256 10.74 8.13 -14.52
C ALA A 256 11.85 9.14 -14.31
N SER A 257 11.65 10.10 -13.40
CA SER A 257 12.68 11.07 -12.98
C SER A 257 13.90 10.36 -12.40
N LYS A 258 13.69 9.41 -11.50
CA LYS A 258 14.79 8.65 -10.88
C LYS A 258 15.50 7.73 -11.86
N ALA A 259 14.80 7.24 -12.88
CA ALA A 259 15.34 6.41 -13.95
C ALA A 259 16.00 7.23 -15.09
N ASN A 260 15.98 8.56 -15.01
CA ASN A 260 16.41 9.46 -16.09
C ASN A 260 15.69 9.20 -17.43
N MET A 261 14.40 8.90 -17.37
CA MET A 261 13.52 8.61 -18.51
C MET A 261 12.59 9.77 -18.86
N LEU A 262 12.73 10.92 -18.21
CA LEU A 262 11.99 12.13 -18.56
C LEU A 262 12.70 12.83 -19.72
N ASP A 263 11.93 13.27 -20.71
CA ASP A 263 12.42 14.18 -21.75
C ASP A 263 12.81 15.52 -21.12
N LYS A 264 13.75 16.20 -21.79
CA LYS A 264 14.30 17.47 -21.29
C LYS A 264 13.45 18.69 -21.70
N ASP A 265 12.35 18.47 -22.43
CA ASP A 265 11.48 19.52 -22.96
C ASP A 265 10.31 19.84 -22.02
#